data_68d8c413f768735fc43dd02e76d11adb
#
_entry.id   68d8c413f768735fc43dd02e76d11adb
#
_cell.length_a   1.000
_cell.length_b   1.000
_cell.length_c   1.000
_cell.angle_alpha   90.00
_cell.angle_beta   90.00
_cell.angle_gamma   90.00
#
_symmetry.space_group_name_H-M   'P 1'
#
loop_
_entity.id
_entity.type
_entity.pdbx_description
1 polymer ?
#
loop_
_entity_poly.entity_id
_entity_poly.type
_entity_poly.pdbx_seq_one_letter_code
_entity_poly.pdbx_strand_id
1 'polypeptide(L)'
;SGKKVFPSTDIKIIVQEIATGKREKVVEAEGTNQAPAWSYDGKKLAMSLSVDGNQEIFVMDLKNRSLERLTYHTSIDTSPSWAPNGRSLVFTSDRSGRPQIYRIPSSGGKAARVTFDGRENMRASFSPDGKNILMVTNSGNGYQIGVFSIPNKSLRILTSGPFDESPTFAPNGSMVLYAAKRSGRELLEFVSVDGRARQVLRFQRGSVHSPAWS
;
A
#
# COMPACT_ATOMS: atom_id res chain seq x y z
N SER A 1 16.56 -1.29 -8.66
CA SER A 1 16.91 -2.72 -8.72
C SER A 1 15.75 -3.47 -9.37
N GLY A 2 16.01 -4.18 -10.47
CA GLY A 2 14.99 -4.84 -11.27
C GLY A 2 14.42 -6.12 -10.64
N LYS A 3 13.85 -6.07 -9.43
CA LYS A 3 13.24 -7.21 -8.77
C LYS A 3 11.74 -6.97 -8.55
N LYS A 4 10.91 -7.97 -8.88
CA LYS A 4 9.47 -8.01 -8.60
C LYS A 4 9.16 -8.98 -7.47
N VAL A 5 8.13 -8.68 -6.69
CA VAL A 5 7.59 -9.53 -5.62
C VAL A 5 6.19 -9.96 -6.01
N PHE A 6 5.91 -11.24 -5.94
CA PHE A 6 4.59 -11.81 -6.23
C PHE A 6 4.02 -12.46 -4.96
N PRO A 7 2.81 -12.10 -4.53
CA PRO A 7 2.08 -12.90 -3.56
C PRO A 7 1.72 -14.25 -4.19
N SER A 8 1.80 -15.32 -3.42
CA SER A 8 1.40 -16.66 -3.84
C SER A 8 0.22 -17.13 -2.99
N THR A 9 -0.75 -17.79 -3.61
CA THR A 9 -1.86 -18.45 -2.91
C THR A 9 -1.40 -19.65 -2.08
N ASP A 10 -0.19 -20.17 -2.38
CA ASP A 10 0.45 -21.27 -1.67
C ASP A 10 1.39 -20.81 -0.56
N ILE A 11 1.05 -19.69 0.11
CA ILE A 11 1.74 -19.31 1.35
C ILE A 11 3.21 -18.86 1.12
N LYS A 12 3.54 -18.36 -0.07
CA LYS A 12 4.92 -18.01 -0.43
C LYS A 12 5.04 -16.59 -0.96
N ILE A 13 6.00 -15.84 -0.42
CA ILE A 13 6.44 -14.61 -1.06
C ILE A 13 7.69 -14.91 -1.87
N ILE A 14 7.61 -14.63 -3.17
CA ILE A 14 8.67 -14.90 -4.14
C ILE A 14 9.22 -13.57 -4.64
N VAL A 15 10.54 -13.45 -4.64
CA VAL A 15 11.27 -12.35 -5.29
C VAL A 15 11.79 -12.84 -6.62
N GLN A 16 11.48 -12.13 -7.71
CA GLN A 16 12.00 -12.42 -9.03
C GLN A 16 12.94 -11.30 -9.49
N GLU A 17 14.15 -11.66 -9.91
CA GLU A 17 15.07 -10.76 -10.57
C GLU A 17 14.59 -10.53 -12.02
N ILE A 18 14.36 -9.27 -12.41
CA ILE A 18 13.75 -8.98 -13.71
C ILE A 18 14.71 -9.31 -14.86
N ALA A 19 16.00 -9.02 -14.68
CA ALA A 19 17.00 -9.20 -15.74
C ALA A 19 17.22 -10.67 -16.11
N THR A 20 17.21 -11.57 -15.12
CA THR A 20 17.55 -13.00 -15.31
C THR A 20 16.33 -13.91 -15.26
N GLY A 21 15.18 -13.41 -14.79
CA GLY A 21 13.99 -14.23 -14.51
C GLY A 21 14.15 -15.15 -13.30
N LYS A 22 15.30 -15.15 -12.63
CA LYS A 22 15.57 -15.99 -11.46
C LYS A 22 14.58 -15.69 -10.34
N ARG A 23 13.95 -16.73 -9.82
CA ARG A 23 13.00 -16.65 -8.70
C ARG A 23 13.63 -17.17 -7.43
N GLU A 24 13.35 -16.49 -6.34
CA GLU A 24 13.78 -16.89 -5.01
C GLU A 24 12.59 -16.81 -4.05
N LYS A 25 12.34 -17.93 -3.34
CA LYS A 25 11.36 -17.97 -2.26
C LYS A 25 11.95 -17.23 -1.05
N VAL A 26 11.25 -16.21 -0.59
CA VAL A 26 11.70 -15.33 0.51
C VAL A 26 11.03 -15.71 1.81
N VAL A 27 9.72 -15.96 1.78
CA VAL A 27 8.94 -16.37 2.94
C VAL A 27 8.02 -17.53 2.57
N GLU A 28 7.92 -18.49 3.48
CA GLU A 28 6.95 -19.57 3.46
C GLU A 28 6.39 -19.69 4.88
N ALA A 29 5.15 -19.27 5.08
CA ALA A 29 4.44 -19.35 6.35
C ALA A 29 3.04 -19.91 6.12
N GLU A 30 2.46 -20.58 7.09
CA GLU A 30 1.08 -21.06 7.00
C GLU A 30 0.08 -19.89 6.98
N GLY A 31 -1.02 -20.00 6.23
CA GLY A 31 -2.07 -19.00 6.14
C GLY A 31 -1.91 -17.99 5.00
N THR A 32 -2.53 -16.82 5.12
CA THR A 32 -2.51 -15.78 4.09
C THR A 32 -1.26 -14.93 4.20
N ASN A 33 -0.50 -14.83 3.11
CA ASN A 33 0.69 -14.00 3.00
C ASN A 33 0.52 -13.04 1.83
N GLN A 34 0.54 -11.72 2.07
CA GLN A 34 0.19 -10.75 1.05
C GLN A 34 0.86 -9.38 1.24
N ALA A 35 0.63 -8.50 0.27
CA ALA A 35 1.01 -7.10 0.29
C ALA A 35 2.51 -6.86 0.61
N PRO A 36 3.44 -7.53 -0.09
CA PRO A 36 4.86 -7.26 0.09
C PRO A 36 5.21 -5.83 -0.36
N ALA A 37 6.01 -5.15 0.43
CA ALA A 37 6.50 -3.80 0.16
C ALA A 37 8.00 -3.69 0.40
N TRP A 38 8.73 -3.20 -0.61
CA TRP A 38 10.16 -2.94 -0.51
C TRP A 38 10.47 -1.71 0.33
N SER A 39 11.51 -1.80 1.16
CA SER A 39 12.16 -0.59 1.68
C SER A 39 12.83 0.18 0.54
N TYR A 40 12.93 1.50 0.64
CA TYR A 40 13.51 2.34 -0.41
C TYR A 40 14.97 2.02 -0.74
N ASP A 41 15.73 1.50 0.22
CA ASP A 41 17.12 1.04 0.02
C ASP A 41 17.21 -0.40 -0.54
N GLY A 42 16.07 -1.07 -0.75
CA GLY A 42 15.98 -2.42 -1.28
C GLY A 42 16.52 -3.53 -0.36
N LYS A 43 16.80 -3.24 0.92
CA LYS A 43 17.41 -4.21 1.83
C LYS A 43 16.40 -4.99 2.65
N LYS A 44 15.19 -4.45 2.83
CA LYS A 44 14.14 -5.04 3.64
C LYS A 44 12.85 -5.20 2.85
N LEU A 45 12.05 -6.17 3.25
CA LEU A 45 10.73 -6.43 2.71
C LEU A 45 9.72 -6.45 3.87
N ALA A 46 8.74 -5.52 3.85
CA ALA A 46 7.60 -5.58 4.75
C ALA A 46 6.48 -6.41 4.09
N MET A 47 5.68 -7.10 4.90
CA MET A 47 4.60 -7.94 4.41
C MET A 47 3.56 -8.19 5.49
N SER A 48 2.38 -8.63 5.08
CA SER A 48 1.35 -9.14 5.99
C SER A 48 1.41 -10.65 5.99
N LEU A 49 1.63 -11.27 7.15
CA LEU A 49 1.62 -12.72 7.32
C LEU A 49 0.56 -13.12 8.33
N SER A 50 -0.11 -14.25 8.07
CA SER A 50 -0.99 -14.89 9.05
C SER A 50 -0.17 -15.59 10.12
N VAL A 51 -0.48 -15.28 11.38
CA VAL A 51 0.05 -15.97 12.55
C VAL A 51 -1.11 -16.22 13.50
N ASP A 52 -1.29 -17.47 13.94
CA ASP A 52 -2.38 -17.86 14.85
C ASP A 52 -3.78 -17.45 14.36
N GLY A 53 -4.00 -17.47 13.03
CA GLY A 53 -5.27 -17.12 12.41
C GLY A 53 -5.52 -15.62 12.23
N ASN A 54 -4.55 -14.75 12.57
CA ASN A 54 -4.62 -13.31 12.39
C ASN A 54 -3.49 -12.77 11.49
N GLN A 55 -3.76 -11.70 10.74
CA GLN A 55 -2.77 -11.03 9.90
C GLN A 55 -2.05 -9.93 10.67
N GLU A 56 -0.73 -9.96 10.60
CA GLU A 56 0.15 -9.01 11.27
C GLU A 56 1.25 -8.50 10.32
N ILE A 57 1.86 -7.39 10.65
CA ILE A 57 2.95 -6.83 9.85
C ILE A 57 4.28 -7.42 10.29
N PHE A 58 5.00 -7.93 9.31
CA PHE A 58 6.37 -8.46 9.46
C PHE A 58 7.34 -7.71 8.56
N VAL A 59 8.59 -7.69 8.99
CA VAL A 59 9.71 -7.17 8.20
C VAL A 59 10.79 -8.23 8.12
N MET A 60 11.25 -8.51 6.91
CA MET A 60 12.40 -9.36 6.64
C MET A 60 13.59 -8.52 6.21
N ASP A 61 14.75 -8.76 6.82
CA ASP A 61 16.03 -8.33 6.32
C ASP A 61 16.52 -9.33 5.27
N LEU A 62 16.76 -8.86 4.04
CA LEU A 62 17.08 -9.75 2.91
C LEU A 62 18.52 -10.24 2.92
N LYS A 63 19.41 -9.61 3.71
CA LYS A 63 20.81 -10.00 3.81
C LYS A 63 20.98 -11.21 4.71
N ASN A 64 20.45 -11.14 5.92
CA ASN A 64 20.59 -12.17 6.96
C ASN A 64 19.37 -13.07 7.11
N ARG A 65 18.29 -12.81 6.34
CA ARG A 65 17.03 -13.57 6.35
C ARG A 65 16.29 -13.55 7.68
N SER A 66 16.59 -12.58 8.55
CA SER A 66 15.83 -12.42 9.79
C SER A 66 14.44 -11.89 9.51
N LEU A 67 13.43 -12.53 10.09
CA LEU A 67 12.03 -12.13 10.02
C LEU A 67 11.59 -11.60 11.39
N GLU A 68 11.13 -10.37 11.45
CA GLU A 68 10.69 -9.69 12.66
C GLU A 68 9.20 -9.34 12.56
N ARG A 69 8.40 -9.71 13.56
CA ARG A 69 7.01 -9.30 13.70
C ARG A 69 6.96 -7.91 14.33
N LEU A 70 6.31 -6.95 13.66
CA LEU A 70 6.19 -5.58 14.15
C LEU A 70 4.89 -5.31 14.90
N THR A 71 3.80 -6.00 14.55
CA THR A 71 2.48 -5.76 15.17
C THR A 71 2.00 -7.00 15.92
N TYR A 72 1.27 -6.77 17.03
CA TYR A 72 0.77 -7.78 17.96
C TYR A 72 -0.63 -7.36 18.42
N HIS A 73 -1.63 -7.48 17.55
CA HIS A 73 -3.00 -7.09 17.86
C HIS A 73 -3.99 -8.17 17.41
N THR A 74 -5.15 -8.26 18.05
CA THR A 74 -6.22 -9.20 17.66
C THR A 74 -6.94 -8.81 16.37
N SER A 75 -6.75 -7.59 15.92
CA SER A 75 -7.29 -7.04 14.67
C SER A 75 -6.37 -7.31 13.49
N ILE A 76 -6.93 -7.32 12.29
CA ILE A 76 -6.20 -7.54 11.04
C ILE A 76 -5.31 -6.33 10.73
N ASP A 77 -4.02 -6.56 10.60
CA ASP A 77 -3.02 -5.59 10.15
C ASP A 77 -2.51 -5.99 8.75
N THR A 78 -2.69 -5.13 7.75
CA THR A 78 -2.37 -5.46 6.35
C THR A 78 -1.85 -4.27 5.55
N SER A 79 -1.37 -4.55 4.33
CA SER A 79 -0.93 -3.54 3.35
C SER A 79 0.11 -2.56 3.91
N PRO A 80 1.27 -3.06 4.40
CA PRO A 80 2.33 -2.19 4.88
C PRO A 80 2.97 -1.40 3.74
N SER A 81 3.42 -0.18 4.03
CA SER A 81 4.20 0.65 3.12
C SER A 81 5.27 1.42 3.90
N TRP A 82 6.49 1.47 3.36
CA TRP A 82 7.63 2.13 3.97
C TRP A 82 7.60 3.64 3.79
N ALA A 83 7.96 4.36 4.85
CA ALA A 83 8.35 5.76 4.70
C ALA A 83 9.66 5.86 3.90
N PRO A 84 9.86 6.91 3.07
CA PRO A 84 11.05 7.04 2.23
C PRO A 84 12.38 7.02 3.01
N ASN A 85 12.36 7.51 4.25
CA ASN A 85 13.53 7.49 5.13
C ASN A 85 13.81 6.15 5.83
N GLY A 86 12.98 5.12 5.58
CA GLY A 86 13.10 3.79 6.18
C GLY A 86 12.83 3.68 7.67
N ARG A 87 12.44 4.78 8.35
CA ARG A 87 12.30 4.81 9.83
C ARG A 87 10.95 4.37 10.34
N SER A 88 9.94 4.24 9.48
CA SER A 88 8.60 3.81 9.87
C SER A 88 7.85 3.19 8.71
N LEU A 89 6.76 2.51 9.03
CA LEU A 89 5.78 2.01 8.08
C LEU A 89 4.41 2.60 8.38
N VAL A 90 3.57 2.71 7.35
CA VAL A 90 2.12 2.81 7.50
C VAL A 90 1.48 1.50 7.10
N PHE A 91 0.35 1.19 7.68
CA PHE A 91 -0.41 -0.03 7.38
C PHE A 91 -1.90 0.19 7.64
N THR A 92 -2.73 -0.68 7.10
CA THR A 92 -4.17 -0.70 7.35
C THR A 92 -4.47 -1.59 8.55
N SER A 93 -5.32 -1.12 9.47
CA SER A 93 -5.78 -1.90 10.62
C SER A 93 -7.24 -1.61 10.93
N ASP A 94 -8.00 -2.63 11.32
CA ASP A 94 -9.39 -2.50 11.76
C ASP A 94 -9.56 -2.40 13.29
N ARG A 95 -8.46 -2.21 14.03
CA ARG A 95 -8.42 -2.12 15.50
C ARG A 95 -9.29 -1.00 16.10
N SER A 96 -9.73 -0.06 15.31
CA SER A 96 -10.70 0.98 15.68
C SER A 96 -12.14 0.68 15.24
N GLY A 97 -12.45 -0.58 14.91
CA GLY A 97 -13.76 -1.06 14.47
C GLY A 97 -13.96 -1.03 12.94
N ARG A 98 -13.19 -0.22 12.21
CA ARG A 98 -13.17 -0.15 10.74
C ARG A 98 -11.74 0.09 10.26
N PRO A 99 -11.41 -0.28 9.00
CA PRO A 99 -10.10 -0.05 8.44
C PRO A 99 -9.66 1.42 8.52
N GLN A 100 -8.51 1.65 9.14
CA GLN A 100 -7.87 2.96 9.26
C GLN A 100 -6.36 2.83 9.06
N ILE A 101 -5.69 3.93 8.75
CA ILE A 101 -4.24 3.95 8.60
C ILE A 101 -3.57 4.18 9.94
N TYR A 102 -2.64 3.30 10.24
CA TYR A 102 -1.76 3.35 11.40
C TYR A 102 -0.31 3.48 10.95
N ARG A 103 0.51 4.05 11.81
CA ARG A 103 1.95 4.19 11.63
C ARG A 103 2.69 3.52 12.78
N ILE A 104 3.78 2.80 12.45
CA ILE A 104 4.65 2.14 13.42
C ILE A 104 6.11 2.44 13.09
N PRO A 105 7.02 2.62 14.08
CA PRO A 105 8.47 2.66 13.83
C PRO A 105 8.94 1.36 13.15
N SER A 106 9.93 1.44 12.27
CA SER A 106 10.47 0.25 11.60
C SER A 106 11.28 -0.66 12.54
N SER A 107 11.57 -0.20 13.73
CA SER A 107 12.16 -0.97 14.84
C SER A 107 11.10 -1.60 15.76
N GLY A 108 9.82 -1.57 15.38
CA GLY A 108 8.74 -2.01 16.25
C GLY A 108 8.32 -0.97 17.29
N GLY A 109 7.42 -1.36 18.21
CA GLY A 109 6.90 -0.50 19.26
C GLY A 109 5.41 -0.17 19.09
N LYS A 110 4.95 0.96 19.63
CA LYS A 110 3.53 1.33 19.63
C LYS A 110 3.08 1.88 18.28
N ALA A 111 2.07 1.27 17.70
CA ALA A 111 1.40 1.81 16.53
C ALA A 111 0.49 2.99 16.91
N ALA A 112 0.50 4.04 16.11
CA ALA A 112 -0.34 5.22 16.28
C ALA A 112 -1.28 5.39 15.08
N ARG A 113 -2.55 5.71 15.34
CA ARG A 113 -3.53 6.01 14.31
C ARG A 113 -3.18 7.31 13.59
N VAL A 114 -3.27 7.30 12.27
CA VAL A 114 -2.97 8.45 11.40
C VAL A 114 -4.24 9.12 10.88
N THR A 115 -5.24 8.33 10.47
CA THR A 115 -6.48 8.84 9.87
C THR A 115 -7.63 8.82 10.86
N PHE A 116 -8.39 9.92 10.90
CA PHE A 116 -9.56 10.09 11.75
C PHE A 116 -10.81 10.48 10.94
N ASP A 117 -10.60 11.04 9.74
CA ASP A 117 -11.65 11.39 8.79
C ASP A 117 -11.96 10.19 7.87
N GLY A 118 -13.20 10.15 7.36
CA GLY A 118 -13.69 9.03 6.54
C GLY A 118 -14.16 7.83 7.37
N ARG A 119 -15.01 7.01 6.77
CA ARG A 119 -15.48 5.76 7.40
C ARG A 119 -14.40 4.71 7.41
N GLU A 120 -13.69 4.59 6.29
CA GLU A 120 -12.65 3.59 6.05
C GLU A 120 -11.50 4.23 5.28
N ASN A 121 -10.28 3.89 5.66
CA ASN A 121 -9.06 4.27 4.96
C ASN A 121 -8.15 3.05 4.87
N MET A 122 -7.64 2.74 3.68
CA MET A 122 -6.88 1.52 3.45
C MET A 122 -5.84 1.66 2.33
N ARG A 123 -4.93 0.69 2.24
CA ARG A 123 -3.90 0.57 1.20
C ARG A 123 -3.06 1.84 1.05
N ALA A 124 -2.53 2.30 2.17
CA ALA A 124 -1.76 3.54 2.22
C ALA A 124 -0.35 3.39 1.66
N SER A 125 0.13 4.44 0.99
CA SER A 125 1.53 4.58 0.59
C SER A 125 2.04 5.99 0.82
N PHE A 126 3.32 6.15 1.16
CA PHE A 126 3.94 7.45 1.29
C PHE A 126 4.20 8.10 -0.07
N SER A 127 4.11 9.43 -0.13
CA SER A 127 4.69 10.21 -1.23
C SER A 127 6.23 10.10 -1.21
N PRO A 128 6.91 10.28 -2.36
CA PRO A 128 8.36 10.20 -2.44
C PRO A 128 9.11 11.13 -1.47
N ASP A 129 8.52 12.28 -1.15
CA ASP A 129 9.07 13.25 -0.17
C ASP A 129 8.71 12.93 1.29
N GLY A 130 7.86 11.94 1.52
CA GLY A 130 7.41 11.50 2.84
C GLY A 130 6.44 12.44 3.54
N LYS A 131 5.93 13.49 2.88
CA LYS A 131 5.04 14.49 3.49
C LYS A 131 3.57 14.13 3.37
N ASN A 132 3.21 13.25 2.45
CA ASN A 132 1.83 12.85 2.20
C ASN A 132 1.68 11.32 2.27
N ILE A 133 0.45 10.89 2.55
CA ILE A 133 0.03 9.48 2.49
C ILE A 133 -1.13 9.40 1.51
N LEU A 134 -0.95 8.65 0.44
CA LEU A 134 -1.96 8.29 -0.54
C LEU A 134 -2.72 7.06 -0.04
N MET A 135 -4.04 7.02 -0.23
CA MET A 135 -4.86 5.90 0.23
C MET A 135 -6.15 5.76 -0.56
N VAL A 136 -6.78 4.62 -0.42
CA VAL A 136 -8.20 4.45 -0.76
C VAL A 136 -9.01 4.84 0.47
N THR A 137 -9.99 5.70 0.30
CA THR A 137 -10.87 6.19 1.36
C THR A 137 -12.35 5.99 1.01
N ASN A 138 -13.19 5.76 2.01
CA ASN A 138 -14.63 5.69 1.86
C ASN A 138 -15.27 6.64 2.87
N SER A 139 -15.98 7.66 2.37
CA SER A 139 -16.73 8.62 3.19
C SER A 139 -18.24 8.38 3.18
N GLY A 140 -18.69 7.26 2.56
CA GLY A 140 -20.10 6.89 2.42
C GLY A 140 -20.60 6.89 0.97
N ASN A 141 -19.82 7.44 0.02
CA ASN A 141 -20.16 7.53 -1.41
C ASN A 141 -19.36 6.54 -2.28
N GLY A 142 -18.88 5.44 -1.70
CA GLY A 142 -18.00 4.47 -2.35
C GLY A 142 -16.52 4.74 -2.08
N TYR A 143 -15.67 4.02 -2.79
CA TYR A 143 -14.22 4.09 -2.64
C TYR A 143 -13.61 5.13 -3.56
N GLN A 144 -12.87 6.04 -2.99
CA GLN A 144 -12.25 7.18 -3.64
C GLN A 144 -10.76 7.23 -3.30
N ILE A 145 -9.98 7.98 -4.08
CA ILE A 145 -8.57 8.22 -3.78
C ILE A 145 -8.46 9.46 -2.91
N GLY A 146 -7.76 9.33 -1.79
CA GLY A 146 -7.46 10.41 -0.86
C GLY A 146 -5.98 10.60 -0.63
N VAL A 147 -5.59 11.82 -0.33
CA VAL A 147 -4.24 12.18 0.12
C VAL A 147 -4.31 12.85 1.48
N PHE A 148 -3.63 12.27 2.45
CA PHE A 148 -3.48 12.82 3.78
C PHE A 148 -2.16 13.58 3.90
N SER A 149 -2.24 14.87 4.21
CA SER A 149 -1.07 15.70 4.49
C SER A 149 -0.60 15.48 5.93
N ILE A 150 0.61 14.95 6.11
CA ILE A 150 1.18 14.70 7.44
C ILE A 150 1.43 16.03 8.20
N PRO A 151 2.03 17.08 7.58
CA PRO A 151 2.22 18.36 8.26
C PRO A 151 0.92 19.03 8.68
N ASN A 152 -0.09 19.01 7.80
CA ASN A 152 -1.36 19.73 8.02
C ASN A 152 -2.40 18.87 8.76
N LYS A 153 -2.15 17.57 8.91
CA LYS A 153 -3.09 16.59 9.50
C LYS A 153 -4.48 16.63 8.86
N SER A 154 -4.54 16.75 7.54
CA SER A 154 -5.78 16.92 6.79
C SER A 154 -5.87 15.93 5.63
N LEU A 155 -7.06 15.36 5.44
CA LEU A 155 -7.40 14.48 4.32
C LEU A 155 -8.04 15.30 3.20
N ARG A 156 -7.52 15.14 1.97
CA ARG A 156 -8.12 15.66 0.76
C ARG A 156 -8.57 14.51 -0.11
N ILE A 157 -9.83 14.52 -0.56
CA ILE A 157 -10.35 13.58 -1.54
C ILE A 157 -9.99 14.09 -2.93
N LEU A 158 -9.32 13.26 -3.72
CA LEU A 158 -8.88 13.63 -5.07
C LEU A 158 -9.86 13.23 -6.16
N THR A 159 -10.69 12.20 -5.92
CA THR A 159 -11.57 11.61 -6.93
C THR A 159 -13.01 11.58 -6.45
N SER A 160 -13.97 11.44 -7.38
CA SER A 160 -15.40 11.44 -7.10
C SER A 160 -16.10 10.13 -7.52
N GLY A 161 -15.33 9.17 -8.05
CA GLY A 161 -15.90 7.88 -8.46
C GLY A 161 -16.19 6.97 -7.29
N PRO A 162 -17.21 6.08 -7.39
CA PRO A 162 -17.56 5.17 -6.31
C PRO A 162 -16.65 3.92 -6.24
N PHE A 163 -15.80 3.70 -7.28
CA PHE A 163 -14.93 2.52 -7.40
C PHE A 163 -13.55 2.92 -7.94
N ASP A 164 -12.84 3.71 -7.14
CA ASP A 164 -11.46 4.10 -7.45
C ASP A 164 -10.53 3.34 -6.51
N GLU A 165 -9.52 2.67 -7.06
CA GLU A 165 -8.65 1.77 -6.29
C GLU A 165 -7.20 1.75 -6.78
N SER A 166 -6.35 1.07 -6.00
CA SER A 166 -4.95 0.81 -6.33
C SER A 166 -4.16 2.07 -6.74
N PRO A 167 -4.21 3.15 -5.95
CA PRO A 167 -3.51 4.37 -6.29
C PRO A 167 -2.00 4.24 -6.10
N THR A 168 -1.24 4.92 -6.96
CA THR A 168 0.22 5.02 -6.85
C THR A 168 0.70 6.42 -7.21
N PHE A 169 1.67 6.96 -6.44
CA PHE A 169 2.30 8.23 -6.78
C PHE A 169 3.21 8.10 -8.00
N ALA A 170 3.25 9.12 -8.83
CA ALA A 170 4.34 9.32 -9.77
C ALA A 170 5.68 9.49 -9.01
N PRO A 171 6.84 9.13 -9.60
CA PRO A 171 8.13 9.24 -8.94
C PRO A 171 8.49 10.64 -8.43
N ASN A 172 7.98 11.68 -9.08
CA ASN A 172 8.14 13.08 -8.65
C ASN A 172 7.10 13.54 -7.61
N GLY A 173 6.15 12.67 -7.24
CA GLY A 173 5.11 12.97 -6.26
C GLY A 173 4.02 13.96 -6.70
N SER A 174 4.01 14.43 -7.97
CA SER A 174 3.06 15.46 -8.43
C SER A 174 1.72 14.90 -8.90
N MET A 175 1.71 13.66 -9.37
CA MET A 175 0.54 12.98 -9.93
C MET A 175 0.28 11.67 -9.21
N VAL A 176 -0.96 11.23 -9.28
CA VAL A 176 -1.44 9.92 -8.82
C VAL A 176 -2.06 9.19 -10.00
N LEU A 177 -1.64 7.96 -10.22
CA LEU A 177 -2.24 7.01 -11.15
C LEU A 177 -3.13 6.06 -10.35
N TYR A 178 -4.31 5.74 -10.83
CA TYR A 178 -5.23 4.82 -10.14
C TYR A 178 -6.13 4.08 -11.14
N ALA A 179 -6.63 2.93 -10.71
CA ALA A 179 -7.66 2.21 -11.44
C ALA A 179 -9.05 2.75 -11.05
N ALA A 180 -9.90 2.95 -12.05
CA ALA A 180 -11.23 3.50 -11.88
C ALA A 180 -12.26 2.66 -12.62
N LYS A 181 -13.46 2.51 -12.06
CA LYS A 181 -14.57 1.88 -12.77
C LYS A 181 -15.63 2.92 -13.10
N ARG A 182 -15.89 3.13 -14.41
CA ARG A 182 -16.85 4.11 -14.91
C ARG A 182 -17.81 3.41 -15.89
N SER A 183 -19.10 3.44 -15.59
CA SER A 183 -20.14 2.80 -16.44
C SER A 183 -19.81 1.35 -16.82
N GLY A 184 -19.31 0.56 -15.85
CA GLY A 184 -18.94 -0.85 -16.04
C GLY A 184 -17.59 -1.08 -16.72
N ARG A 185 -16.86 -0.03 -17.14
CA ARG A 185 -15.54 -0.13 -17.76
C ARG A 185 -14.44 0.19 -16.76
N GLU A 186 -13.35 -0.57 -16.82
CA GLU A 186 -12.14 -0.29 -16.06
C GLU A 186 -11.23 0.64 -16.86
N LEU A 187 -10.73 1.66 -16.19
CA LEU A 187 -9.93 2.73 -16.79
C LEU A 187 -8.72 3.00 -15.90
N LEU A 188 -7.63 3.47 -16.50
CA LEU A 188 -6.56 4.14 -15.77
C LEU A 188 -6.81 5.65 -15.84
N GLU A 189 -6.80 6.29 -14.69
CA GLU A 189 -6.93 7.73 -14.56
C GLU A 189 -5.74 8.31 -13.81
N PHE A 190 -5.35 9.52 -14.20
CA PHE A 190 -4.39 10.35 -13.46
C PHE A 190 -5.10 11.51 -12.81
N VAL A 191 -4.63 11.90 -11.63
CA VAL A 191 -5.04 13.12 -10.97
C VAL A 191 -3.81 13.78 -10.34
N SER A 192 -3.72 15.11 -10.43
CA SER A 192 -2.69 15.84 -9.69
C SER A 192 -2.96 15.78 -8.19
N VAL A 193 -1.90 15.81 -7.38
CA VAL A 193 -2.00 15.74 -5.91
C VAL A 193 -2.81 16.92 -5.32
N ASP A 194 -2.89 18.05 -6.03
CA ASP A 194 -3.76 19.16 -5.67
C ASP A 194 -5.22 19.01 -6.17
N GLY A 195 -5.51 17.94 -6.93
CA GLY A 195 -6.84 17.62 -7.45
C GLY A 195 -7.32 18.46 -8.65
N ARG A 196 -6.46 19.35 -9.19
CA ARG A 196 -6.85 20.31 -10.23
C ARG A 196 -6.79 19.77 -11.65
N ALA A 197 -5.84 18.89 -11.93
CA ALA A 197 -5.67 18.26 -13.23
C ALA A 197 -6.11 16.78 -13.18
N ARG A 198 -6.85 16.36 -14.20
CA ARG A 198 -7.27 14.95 -14.35
C ARG A 198 -7.14 14.52 -15.82
N GLN A 199 -6.68 13.32 -16.04
CA GLN A 199 -6.58 12.73 -17.37
C GLN A 199 -7.01 11.27 -17.32
N VAL A 200 -7.69 10.81 -18.37
CA VAL A 200 -8.11 9.42 -18.54
C VAL A 200 -7.23 8.77 -19.59
N LEU A 201 -6.62 7.64 -19.29
CA LEU A 201 -6.00 6.77 -20.29
C LEU A 201 -7.05 5.79 -20.83
N ARG A 202 -7.33 5.89 -22.13
CA ARG A 202 -8.27 5.01 -22.79
C ARG A 202 -7.54 3.82 -23.40
N PHE A 203 -7.80 2.63 -22.87
CA PHE A 203 -7.38 1.37 -23.49
C PHE A 203 -8.53 0.82 -24.30
N GLN A 204 -8.22 0.29 -25.47
CA GLN A 204 -9.27 -0.22 -26.37
C GLN A 204 -9.84 -1.58 -25.94
N ARG A 205 -9.10 -2.39 -25.17
CA ARG A 205 -9.50 -3.73 -24.69
C ARG A 205 -8.75 -4.10 -23.41
N GLY A 206 -9.40 -4.91 -22.55
CA GLY A 206 -8.82 -5.53 -21.34
C GLY A 206 -9.29 -4.91 -20.04
N SER A 207 -8.93 -5.56 -18.92
CA SER A 207 -9.10 -5.07 -17.56
C SER A 207 -7.78 -4.47 -17.03
N VAL A 208 -7.91 -3.50 -16.14
CA VAL A 208 -6.77 -2.76 -15.60
C VAL A 208 -6.79 -2.83 -14.08
N HIS A 209 -5.76 -3.43 -13.50
CA HIS A 209 -5.62 -3.57 -12.05
C HIS A 209 -4.21 -3.17 -11.61
N SER A 210 -4.12 -2.65 -10.38
CA SER A 210 -2.86 -2.42 -9.67
C SER A 210 -1.77 -1.73 -10.51
N PRO A 211 -2.03 -0.53 -11.05
CA PRO A 211 -1.06 0.17 -11.85
C PRO A 211 0.20 0.51 -11.02
N ALA A 212 1.34 0.58 -11.68
CA ALA A 212 2.60 1.05 -11.08
C ALA A 212 3.35 1.93 -12.07
N TRP A 213 4.10 2.88 -11.55
CA TRP A 213 5.07 3.67 -12.32
C TRP A 213 6.40 2.92 -12.46
N SER A 214 7.04 3.06 -13.58
CA SER A 214 8.39 2.55 -13.86
C SER A 214 9.34 3.71 -14.14
#